data_c9516bfddee8b0b621e682c3753f59d6
#
_entry.id   c9516bfddee8b0b621e682c3753f59d6
#
_cell.length_a   1.000
_cell.length_b   1.000
_cell.length_c   1.000
_cell.angle_alpha   90.00
_cell.angle_beta   90.00
_cell.angle_gamma   90.00
#
_symmetry.space_group_name_H-M   'P 1'
#
loop_
_entity.id
_entity.type
_entity.pdbx_description
1 polymer ?
#
loop_
_entity_poly.entity_id
_entity_poly.type
_entity_poly.pdbx_seq_one_letter_code
_entity_poly.pdbx_strand_id
1 'polypeptide(L)'
;MYRKKKGLFFGTDPQKKWFYIDKSCIYEVYTTGIPAALESMFWQFSAIILSKIILSYGSSAFAAYQLGIQAETITEMPAIGFSTASTTLAARAIGKKDENLLKIYFRELIRVAFTISVVTSILLVLFPGVFMRMMTNKEELQSIGIQYVFVMGFIQIPQNLSRIYNGTIRAMGHKNTPMIVAGFGIWVVRIPLCLIVAFLLKLPITLIWIVIALDQLSRFGLSVILYRRFGKEVYDGSAL
;
A
#
# COMPACT_ATOMS: atom_id res chain seq x y z
N MET A 1 -4.17 25.32 -22.72
CA MET A 1 -4.87 26.55 -22.33
C MET A 1 -5.54 26.32 -20.97
N TYR A 2 -4.81 26.54 -19.86
CA TYR A 2 -5.30 26.29 -18.50
C TYR A 2 -6.22 27.42 -18.10
N ARG A 3 -7.54 27.17 -18.22
CA ARG A 3 -8.54 28.09 -17.67
C ARG A 3 -8.30 28.19 -16.16
N LYS A 4 -7.99 29.41 -15.66
CA LYS A 4 -7.96 29.73 -14.23
C LYS A 4 -9.29 29.30 -13.60
N LYS A 5 -9.41 28.05 -13.14
CA LYS A 5 -10.49 27.65 -12.25
C LYS A 5 -10.14 28.28 -10.89
N LYS A 6 -10.89 29.27 -10.49
CA LYS A 6 -10.85 29.89 -9.18
C LYS A 6 -10.87 28.79 -8.13
N GLY A 7 -9.93 28.87 -7.19
CA GLY A 7 -9.73 27.85 -6.16
C GLY A 7 -11.03 27.51 -5.41
N LEU A 8 -11.15 26.24 -5.06
CA LEU A 8 -12.32 25.64 -4.42
C LEU A 8 -12.55 26.13 -2.98
N PHE A 9 -11.64 26.90 -2.42
CA PHE A 9 -11.70 27.38 -1.04
C PHE A 9 -11.40 28.89 -1.01
N PHE A 10 -12.35 29.64 -0.46
CA PHE A 10 -12.31 31.10 -0.22
C PHE A 10 -12.39 31.99 -1.47
N GLY A 11 -13.53 31.94 -2.15
CA GLY A 11 -13.98 33.07 -2.96
C GLY A 11 -14.46 34.18 -2.03
N THR A 12 -13.75 35.30 -2.06
CA THR A 12 -14.13 36.55 -1.36
C THR A 12 -15.32 37.24 -2.02
N ASP A 13 -16.31 36.49 -2.48
CA ASP A 13 -17.53 37.04 -3.07
C ASP A 13 -18.70 36.73 -2.13
N PRO A 14 -19.18 37.74 -1.37
CA PRO A 14 -20.21 37.55 -0.33
C PRO A 14 -21.59 37.14 -0.87
N GLN A 15 -21.79 37.12 -2.21
CA GLN A 15 -23.07 36.78 -2.81
C GLN A 15 -23.16 35.39 -3.41
N LYS A 16 -22.11 34.55 -3.40
CA LYS A 16 -22.19 33.17 -3.88
C LYS A 16 -22.74 32.26 -2.79
N LYS A 17 -23.92 31.71 -3.05
CA LYS A 17 -24.59 30.69 -2.23
C LYS A 17 -23.57 29.60 -1.83
N TRP A 18 -23.47 29.31 -0.56
CA TRP A 18 -22.58 28.31 0.08
C TRP A 18 -22.77 26.89 -0.49
N PHE A 19 -23.80 26.64 -1.28
CA PHE A 19 -24.14 25.36 -1.89
C PHE A 19 -24.17 25.46 -3.43
N TYR A 20 -23.04 25.75 -4.04
CA TYR A 20 -22.94 25.54 -5.50
C TYR A 20 -22.39 24.14 -5.76
N ILE A 21 -23.28 23.20 -6.07
CA ILE A 21 -22.94 21.84 -6.45
C ILE A 21 -22.54 21.83 -7.92
N ASP A 22 -21.24 21.80 -8.20
CA ASP A 22 -20.71 21.61 -9.55
C ASP A 22 -20.69 20.11 -9.88
N LYS A 23 -21.55 19.68 -10.82
CA LYS A 23 -21.64 18.27 -11.26
C LYS A 23 -20.31 17.73 -11.79
N SER A 24 -19.47 18.58 -12.41
CA SER A 24 -18.15 18.21 -12.88
C SER A 24 -17.21 17.85 -11.71
N CYS A 25 -17.26 18.62 -10.64
CA CYS A 25 -16.47 18.38 -9.43
C CYS A 25 -16.92 17.09 -8.73
N ILE A 26 -18.23 16.87 -8.64
CA ILE A 26 -18.79 15.62 -8.08
C ILE A 26 -18.29 14.41 -8.89
N TYR A 27 -18.39 14.46 -10.20
CA TYR A 27 -17.95 13.37 -11.07
C TYR A 27 -16.46 13.08 -10.89
N GLU A 28 -15.60 14.09 -10.77
CA GLU A 28 -14.17 13.93 -10.53
C GLU A 28 -13.86 13.30 -9.15
N VAL A 29 -14.61 13.70 -8.12
CA VAL A 29 -14.52 13.11 -6.78
C VAL A 29 -14.93 11.63 -6.81
N TYR A 30 -16.03 11.29 -7.44
CA TYR A 30 -16.51 9.90 -7.53
C TYR A 30 -15.57 9.02 -8.36
N THR A 31 -15.11 9.47 -9.51
CA THR A 31 -14.18 8.69 -10.35
C THR A 31 -12.83 8.43 -9.70
N THR A 32 -12.43 9.25 -8.74
CA THR A 32 -11.20 9.04 -7.98
C THR A 32 -11.45 8.31 -6.67
N GLY A 33 -12.56 8.62 -6.01
CA GLY A 33 -12.90 8.08 -4.69
C GLY A 33 -13.38 6.63 -4.73
N ILE A 34 -14.18 6.24 -5.73
CA ILE A 34 -14.70 4.87 -5.84
C ILE A 34 -13.57 3.82 -5.94
N PRO A 35 -12.56 3.95 -6.84
CA PRO A 35 -11.47 3.00 -6.87
C PRO A 35 -10.69 2.92 -5.56
N ALA A 36 -10.47 4.04 -4.89
CA ALA A 36 -9.78 4.05 -3.59
C ALA A 36 -10.62 3.40 -2.48
N ALA A 37 -11.93 3.60 -2.50
CA ALA A 37 -12.85 2.94 -1.57
C ALA A 37 -12.89 1.43 -1.80
N LEU A 38 -12.97 0.97 -3.05
CA LEU A 38 -12.92 -0.45 -3.41
C LEU A 38 -11.58 -1.09 -3.01
N GLU A 39 -10.46 -0.40 -3.22
CA GLU A 39 -9.15 -0.84 -2.73
C GLU A 39 -9.17 -1.06 -1.22
N SER A 40 -9.71 -0.11 -0.45
CA SER A 40 -9.86 -0.23 1.00
C SER A 40 -10.81 -1.37 1.41
N MET A 41 -11.90 -1.56 0.69
CA MET A 41 -12.83 -2.67 0.93
C MET A 41 -12.14 -4.03 0.69
N PHE A 42 -11.35 -4.19 -0.37
CA PHE A 42 -10.59 -5.43 -0.59
C PHE A 42 -9.66 -5.74 0.57
N TRP A 43 -8.99 -4.75 1.12
CA TRP A 43 -8.15 -4.91 2.30
C TRP A 43 -8.96 -5.36 3.53
N GLN A 44 -10.11 -4.74 3.80
CA GLN A 44 -10.95 -5.08 4.95
C GLN A 44 -11.53 -6.50 4.82
N PHE A 45 -12.06 -6.86 3.65
CA PHE A 45 -12.54 -8.22 3.41
C PHE A 45 -11.42 -9.26 3.53
N SER A 46 -10.23 -8.96 2.99
CA SER A 46 -9.06 -9.82 3.15
C SER A 46 -8.71 -10.02 4.62
N ALA A 47 -8.72 -8.94 5.41
CA ALA A 47 -8.42 -9.02 6.84
C ALA A 47 -9.43 -9.91 7.59
N ILE A 48 -10.72 -9.82 7.28
CA ILE A 48 -11.76 -10.67 7.88
C ILE A 48 -11.56 -12.15 7.53
N ILE A 49 -11.31 -12.46 6.24
CA ILE A 49 -11.12 -13.83 5.78
C ILE A 49 -9.83 -14.41 6.39
N LEU A 50 -8.74 -13.65 6.35
CA LEU A 50 -7.45 -14.06 6.89
C LEU A 50 -7.53 -14.27 8.41
N SER A 51 -8.26 -13.42 9.13
CA SER A 51 -8.51 -13.58 10.56
C SER A 51 -9.20 -14.91 10.86
N LYS A 52 -10.20 -15.29 10.07
CA LYS A 52 -10.87 -16.60 10.23
C LYS A 52 -9.93 -17.77 9.92
N ILE A 53 -9.10 -17.66 8.90
CA ILE A 53 -8.11 -18.68 8.56
C ILE A 53 -7.10 -18.84 9.70
N ILE A 54 -6.56 -17.74 10.22
CA ILE A 54 -5.56 -17.80 11.31
C ILE A 54 -6.20 -18.29 12.61
N LEU A 55 -7.45 -17.92 12.89
CA LEU A 55 -8.19 -18.42 14.06
C LEU A 55 -8.38 -19.94 14.04
N SER A 56 -8.41 -20.58 12.86
CA SER A 56 -8.44 -22.05 12.77
C SER A 56 -7.18 -22.74 13.30
N TYR A 57 -6.07 -22.01 13.43
CA TYR A 57 -4.85 -22.47 14.09
C TYR A 57 -4.83 -22.25 15.62
N GLY A 58 -5.87 -21.60 16.15
CA GLY A 58 -6.03 -21.32 17.56
C GLY A 58 -6.08 -19.83 17.90
N SER A 59 -6.63 -19.52 19.06
CA SER A 59 -6.76 -18.15 19.55
C SER A 59 -5.41 -17.47 19.83
N SER A 60 -4.43 -18.23 20.30
CA SER A 60 -3.05 -17.74 20.51
C SER A 60 -2.38 -17.32 19.19
N ALA A 61 -2.59 -18.10 18.13
CA ALA A 61 -2.09 -17.76 16.80
C ALA A 61 -2.69 -16.46 16.28
N PHE A 62 -3.99 -16.29 16.44
CA PHE A 62 -4.68 -15.06 16.04
C PHE A 62 -4.23 -13.85 16.87
N ALA A 63 -4.10 -14.01 18.19
CA ALA A 63 -3.61 -12.94 19.07
C ALA A 63 -2.17 -12.53 18.71
N ALA A 64 -1.29 -13.49 18.47
CA ALA A 64 0.10 -13.24 18.06
C ALA A 64 0.17 -12.51 16.71
N TYR A 65 -0.68 -12.88 15.75
CA TYR A 65 -0.80 -12.20 14.45
C TYR A 65 -1.23 -10.72 14.61
N GLN A 66 -2.23 -10.45 15.45
CA GLN A 66 -2.70 -9.08 15.68
C GLN A 66 -1.62 -8.21 16.34
N LEU A 67 -0.86 -8.76 17.28
CA LEU A 67 0.28 -8.06 17.88
C LEU A 67 1.41 -7.84 16.86
N GLY A 68 1.66 -8.83 16.01
CA GLY A 68 2.64 -8.71 14.93
C GLY A 68 2.30 -7.61 13.93
N ILE A 69 1.02 -7.47 13.53
CA ILE A 69 0.56 -6.36 12.67
C ILE A 69 0.79 -5.01 13.36
N GLN A 70 0.53 -4.90 14.66
CA GLN A 70 0.77 -3.64 15.37
C GLN A 70 2.25 -3.27 15.38
N ALA A 71 3.14 -4.25 15.59
CA ALA A 71 4.58 -4.05 15.50
C ALA A 71 5.00 -3.60 14.09
N GLU A 72 4.46 -4.21 13.05
CA GLU A 72 4.70 -3.83 11.65
C GLU A 72 4.21 -2.41 11.34
N THR A 73 3.04 -2.02 11.85
CA THR A 73 2.44 -0.70 11.61
C THR A 73 3.36 0.44 12.03
N ILE A 74 4.13 0.28 13.12
CA ILE A 74 5.10 1.29 13.58
C ILE A 74 6.13 1.58 12.48
N THR A 75 6.61 0.53 11.80
CA THR A 75 7.61 0.65 10.74
C THR A 75 7.01 1.05 9.38
N GLU A 76 5.71 0.84 9.19
CA GLU A 76 4.97 1.14 7.98
C GLU A 76 4.51 2.61 7.88
N MET A 77 4.34 3.31 9.00
CA MET A 77 3.88 4.70 9.04
C MET A 77 4.66 5.66 8.11
N PRO A 78 6.00 5.63 8.04
CA PRO A 78 6.74 6.47 7.11
C PRO A 78 6.40 6.18 5.64
N ALA A 79 6.13 4.93 5.28
CA ALA A 79 5.82 4.54 3.90
C ALA A 79 4.48 5.10 3.41
N ILE A 80 3.50 5.27 4.30
CA ILE A 80 2.24 5.95 3.99
C ILE A 80 2.49 7.41 3.60
N GLY A 81 3.37 8.09 4.34
CA GLY A 81 3.81 9.45 4.02
C GLY A 81 4.47 9.54 2.64
N PHE A 82 5.35 8.59 2.30
CA PHE A 82 6.00 8.55 0.99
C PHE A 82 5.02 8.26 -0.16
N SER A 83 4.01 7.44 0.06
CA SER A 83 2.95 7.20 -0.93
C SER A 83 2.19 8.50 -1.26
N THR A 84 1.84 9.27 -0.24
CA THR A 84 1.17 10.57 -0.41
C THR A 84 2.09 11.58 -1.10
N ALA A 85 3.34 11.66 -0.68
CA ALA A 85 4.34 12.53 -1.29
C ALA A 85 4.57 12.17 -2.77
N SER A 86 4.65 10.86 -3.10
CA SER A 86 4.85 10.42 -4.48
C SER A 86 3.70 10.84 -5.39
N THR A 87 2.46 10.69 -4.92
CA THR A 87 1.28 11.13 -5.66
C THR A 87 1.29 12.64 -5.90
N THR A 88 1.61 13.42 -4.87
CA THR A 88 1.58 14.88 -4.93
C THR A 88 2.70 15.44 -5.82
N LEU A 89 3.93 14.95 -5.64
CA LEU A 89 5.10 15.42 -6.40
C LEU A 89 5.02 15.00 -7.87
N ALA A 90 4.56 13.77 -8.13
CA ALA A 90 4.34 13.31 -9.50
C ALA A 90 3.24 14.12 -10.19
N ALA A 91 2.11 14.36 -9.54
CA ALA A 91 1.04 15.21 -10.09
C ALA A 91 1.52 16.64 -10.38
N ARG A 92 2.39 17.21 -9.51
CA ARG A 92 2.99 18.53 -9.74
C ARG A 92 3.90 18.55 -10.96
N ALA A 93 4.75 17.53 -11.14
CA ALA A 93 5.64 17.43 -12.29
C ALA A 93 4.87 17.27 -13.60
N ILE A 94 3.85 16.39 -13.60
CA ILE A 94 2.97 16.18 -14.75
C ILE A 94 2.20 17.46 -15.10
N GLY A 95 1.67 18.17 -14.10
CA GLY A 95 0.98 19.45 -14.28
C GLY A 95 1.89 20.55 -14.87
N LYS A 96 3.22 20.47 -14.69
CA LYS A 96 4.20 21.35 -15.30
C LYS A 96 4.68 20.86 -16.68
N LYS A 97 4.29 19.67 -17.10
CA LYS A 97 4.77 18.98 -18.30
C LYS A 97 6.31 18.81 -18.31
N ASP A 98 6.89 18.61 -17.13
CA ASP A 98 8.33 18.48 -16.93
C ASP A 98 8.68 17.02 -16.57
N GLU A 99 9.07 16.26 -17.58
CA GLU A 99 9.43 14.85 -17.43
C GLU A 99 10.71 14.66 -16.61
N ASN A 100 11.67 15.58 -16.74
CA ASN A 100 12.92 15.49 -15.98
C ASN A 100 12.65 15.66 -14.50
N LEU A 101 11.75 16.58 -14.15
CA LEU A 101 11.31 16.80 -12.78
C LEU A 101 10.61 15.56 -12.21
N LEU A 102 9.76 14.89 -13.02
CA LEU A 102 9.10 13.64 -12.61
C LEU A 102 10.13 12.54 -12.31
N LYS A 103 11.13 12.36 -13.19
CA LYS A 103 12.20 11.37 -13.00
C LYS A 103 13.06 11.67 -11.76
N ILE A 104 13.36 12.96 -11.51
CA ILE A 104 14.12 13.38 -10.33
C ILE A 104 13.32 13.09 -9.06
N TYR A 105 12.07 13.54 -8.98
CA TYR A 105 11.22 13.30 -7.80
C TYR A 105 11.04 11.82 -7.52
N PHE A 106 10.76 11.01 -8.53
CA PHE A 106 10.60 9.57 -8.38
C PHE A 106 11.89 8.92 -7.86
N ARG A 107 13.05 9.27 -8.44
CA ARG A 107 14.35 8.72 -8.03
C ARG A 107 14.68 9.06 -6.58
N GLU A 108 14.48 10.32 -6.19
CA GLU A 108 14.78 10.75 -4.82
C GLU A 108 13.83 10.10 -3.81
N LEU A 109 12.53 10.00 -4.12
CA LEU A 109 11.58 9.29 -3.26
C LEU A 109 11.93 7.81 -3.09
N ILE A 110 12.30 7.14 -4.18
CA ILE A 110 12.75 5.74 -4.12
C ILE A 110 14.00 5.60 -3.25
N ARG A 111 14.99 6.49 -3.38
CA ARG A 111 16.21 6.44 -2.58
C ARG A 111 15.92 6.59 -1.08
N VAL A 112 15.18 7.63 -0.72
CA VAL A 112 14.86 7.90 0.69
C VAL A 112 14.02 6.77 1.27
N ALA A 113 12.98 6.32 0.55
CA ALA A 113 12.15 5.23 1.02
C ALA A 113 12.90 3.89 1.10
N PHE A 114 13.80 3.61 0.14
CA PHE A 114 14.66 2.43 0.19
C PHE A 114 15.55 2.45 1.43
N THR A 115 16.23 3.58 1.70
CA THR A 115 17.08 3.72 2.88
C THR A 115 16.30 3.48 4.18
N ILE A 116 15.13 4.11 4.33
CA ILE A 116 14.30 3.92 5.52
C ILE A 116 13.79 2.48 5.60
N SER A 117 13.36 1.90 4.47
CA SER A 117 12.90 0.51 4.43
C SER A 117 14.00 -0.49 4.78
N VAL A 118 15.24 -0.24 4.37
CA VAL A 118 16.39 -1.07 4.77
C VAL A 118 16.62 -0.97 6.28
N VAL A 119 16.61 0.23 6.85
CA VAL A 119 16.76 0.41 8.31
C VAL A 119 15.66 -0.31 9.07
N THR A 120 14.39 -0.11 8.68
CA THR A 120 13.26 -0.78 9.35
C THR A 120 13.28 -2.30 9.13
N SER A 121 13.67 -2.77 7.95
CA SER A 121 13.86 -4.19 7.65
C SER A 121 14.93 -4.82 8.59
N ILE A 122 16.08 -4.19 8.69
CA ILE A 122 17.16 -4.64 9.58
C ILE A 122 16.67 -4.69 11.04
N LEU A 123 15.96 -3.68 11.50
CA LEU A 123 15.42 -3.66 12.87
C LEU A 123 14.44 -4.80 13.11
N LEU A 124 13.51 -5.07 12.19
CA LEU A 124 12.52 -6.14 12.33
C LEU A 124 13.16 -7.54 12.21
N VAL A 125 14.17 -7.70 11.36
CA VAL A 125 14.85 -8.99 11.16
C VAL A 125 15.81 -9.32 12.31
N LEU A 126 16.58 -8.34 12.80
CA LEU A 126 17.56 -8.58 13.87
C LEU A 126 16.94 -8.57 15.27
N PHE A 127 15.88 -7.80 15.48
CA PHE A 127 15.27 -7.61 16.80
C PHE A 127 13.77 -7.96 16.87
N PRO A 128 13.27 -9.00 16.19
CA PRO A 128 11.84 -9.31 16.20
C PRO A 128 11.32 -9.62 17.61
N GLY A 129 12.16 -10.25 18.45
CA GLY A 129 11.84 -10.56 19.84
C GLY A 129 11.67 -9.31 20.71
N VAL A 130 12.42 -8.23 20.43
CA VAL A 130 12.26 -6.96 21.18
C VAL A 130 10.89 -6.36 20.88
N PHE A 131 10.50 -6.28 19.61
CA PHE A 131 9.18 -5.78 19.22
C PHE A 131 8.05 -6.60 19.85
N MET A 132 8.15 -7.93 19.84
CA MET A 132 7.13 -8.78 20.43
C MET A 132 7.07 -8.69 21.96
N ARG A 133 8.22 -8.55 22.64
CA ARG A 133 8.27 -8.33 24.11
C ARG A 133 7.67 -7.00 24.52
N MET A 134 7.78 -5.96 23.70
CA MET A 134 7.10 -4.68 23.95
C MET A 134 5.57 -4.81 23.84
N MET A 135 5.07 -5.77 23.05
CA MET A 135 3.62 -5.96 22.81
C MET A 135 2.97 -6.92 23.80
N THR A 136 3.72 -7.94 24.29
CA THR A 136 3.16 -8.96 25.19
C THR A 136 4.24 -9.63 26.04
N ASN A 137 3.83 -10.03 27.25
CA ASN A 137 4.68 -10.83 28.16
C ASN A 137 4.45 -12.35 28.04
N LYS A 138 3.49 -12.79 27.21
CA LYS A 138 3.17 -14.22 27.06
C LYS A 138 4.14 -14.86 26.07
N GLU A 139 4.96 -15.81 26.52
CA GLU A 139 5.98 -16.49 25.70
C GLU A 139 5.39 -17.21 24.48
N GLU A 140 4.22 -17.82 24.63
CA GLU A 140 3.53 -18.50 23.54
C GLU A 140 3.23 -17.54 22.38
N LEU A 141 2.70 -16.33 22.70
CA LEU A 141 2.40 -15.30 21.69
C LEU A 141 3.68 -14.72 21.09
N GLN A 142 4.72 -14.58 21.90
CA GLN A 142 6.02 -14.10 21.41
C GLN A 142 6.61 -15.05 20.38
N SER A 143 6.61 -16.36 20.63
CA SER A 143 7.21 -17.34 19.73
C SER A 143 6.56 -17.36 18.34
N ILE A 144 5.24 -17.26 18.29
CA ILE A 144 4.47 -17.21 17.02
C ILE A 144 4.65 -15.86 16.34
N GLY A 145 4.56 -14.77 17.10
CA GLY A 145 4.66 -13.40 16.57
C GLY A 145 6.06 -13.07 16.06
N ILE A 146 7.12 -13.59 16.68
CA ILE A 146 8.50 -13.45 16.19
C ILE A 146 8.65 -13.99 14.77
N GLN A 147 8.06 -15.16 14.48
CA GLN A 147 8.11 -15.74 13.13
C GLN A 147 7.43 -14.82 12.11
N TYR A 148 6.27 -14.24 12.46
CA TYR A 148 5.58 -13.28 11.60
C TYR A 148 6.42 -12.03 11.35
N VAL A 149 6.88 -11.36 12.42
CA VAL A 149 7.66 -10.12 12.34
C VAL A 149 8.95 -10.33 11.55
N PHE A 150 9.62 -11.48 11.75
CA PHE A 150 10.82 -11.84 11.01
C PHE A 150 10.57 -11.96 9.50
N VAL A 151 9.53 -12.69 9.11
CA VAL A 151 9.16 -12.83 7.67
C VAL A 151 8.78 -11.48 7.08
N MET A 152 7.97 -10.68 7.79
CA MET A 152 7.56 -9.35 7.32
C MET A 152 8.73 -8.37 7.26
N GLY A 153 9.76 -8.54 8.11
CA GLY A 153 10.97 -7.73 8.03
C GLY A 153 11.64 -7.78 6.66
N PHE A 154 11.74 -8.95 6.02
CA PHE A 154 12.29 -9.07 4.67
C PHE A 154 11.41 -8.42 3.60
N ILE A 155 10.11 -8.33 3.84
CA ILE A 155 9.13 -7.82 2.88
C ILE A 155 8.92 -6.31 2.98
N GLN A 156 9.42 -5.67 4.03
CA GLN A 156 9.32 -4.21 4.21
C GLN A 156 9.81 -3.41 3.01
N ILE A 157 10.92 -3.82 2.40
CA ILE A 157 11.50 -3.11 1.25
C ILE A 157 10.55 -3.14 0.05
N PRO A 158 10.16 -4.31 -0.52
CA PRO A 158 9.26 -4.37 -1.65
C PRO A 158 7.88 -3.79 -1.35
N GLN A 159 7.37 -3.96 -0.13
CA GLN A 159 6.09 -3.41 0.30
C GLN A 159 6.07 -1.88 0.26
N ASN A 160 7.06 -1.23 0.85
CA ASN A 160 7.16 0.23 0.90
C ASN A 160 7.42 0.84 -0.48
N LEU A 161 8.27 0.21 -1.28
CA LEU A 161 8.52 0.65 -2.66
C LEU A 161 7.26 0.51 -3.53
N SER A 162 6.50 -0.57 -3.39
CA SER A 162 5.22 -0.77 -4.11
C SER A 162 4.25 0.41 -3.88
N ARG A 163 4.21 0.98 -2.67
CA ARG A 163 3.39 2.14 -2.35
C ARG A 163 3.77 3.39 -3.14
N ILE A 164 5.07 3.61 -3.36
CA ILE A 164 5.56 4.75 -4.16
C ILE A 164 5.21 4.56 -5.63
N TYR A 165 5.43 3.35 -6.18
CA TYR A 165 5.03 3.03 -7.55
C TYR A 165 3.54 3.28 -7.76
N ASN A 166 2.69 2.74 -6.88
CA ASN A 166 1.24 2.91 -6.95
C ASN A 166 0.81 4.37 -6.79
N GLY A 167 1.45 5.15 -5.91
CA GLY A 167 1.21 6.58 -5.76
C GLY A 167 1.52 7.36 -7.04
N THR A 168 2.66 7.05 -7.68
CA THR A 168 3.08 7.69 -8.93
C THR A 168 2.16 7.29 -10.10
N ILE A 169 1.78 6.02 -10.23
CA ILE A 169 0.83 5.53 -11.25
C ILE A 169 -0.53 6.24 -11.11
N ARG A 170 -0.99 6.42 -9.89
CA ARG A 170 -2.23 7.18 -9.62
C ARG A 170 -2.13 8.62 -10.11
N ALA A 171 -1.00 9.26 -9.91
CA ALA A 171 -0.72 10.62 -10.39
C ALA A 171 -0.65 10.71 -11.92
N MET A 172 -0.18 9.65 -12.60
CA MET A 172 -0.15 9.54 -14.07
C MET A 172 -1.55 9.41 -14.69
N GLY A 173 -2.62 9.43 -13.91
CA GLY A 173 -4.01 9.34 -14.39
C GLY A 173 -4.61 7.93 -14.33
N HIS A 174 -3.81 6.90 -14.05
CA HIS A 174 -4.26 5.51 -13.95
C HIS A 174 -4.83 5.21 -12.54
N LYS A 175 -5.96 5.86 -12.20
CA LYS A 175 -6.56 5.84 -10.86
C LYS A 175 -7.00 4.44 -10.40
N ASN A 176 -7.37 3.56 -11.34
CA ASN A 176 -7.87 2.21 -11.06
C ASN A 176 -6.74 1.18 -10.85
N THR A 177 -5.53 1.48 -11.28
CA THR A 177 -4.42 0.53 -11.27
C THR A 177 -4.04 0.05 -9.87
N PRO A 178 -3.90 0.91 -8.84
CA PRO A 178 -3.62 0.44 -7.48
C PRO A 178 -4.70 -0.51 -6.94
N MET A 179 -5.98 -0.25 -7.24
CA MET A 179 -7.09 -1.14 -6.88
C MET A 179 -6.95 -2.51 -7.56
N ILE A 180 -6.59 -2.54 -8.84
CA ILE A 180 -6.39 -3.81 -9.59
C ILE A 180 -5.19 -4.58 -9.01
N VAL A 181 -4.08 -3.92 -8.72
CA VAL A 181 -2.89 -4.52 -8.08
C VAL A 181 -3.24 -5.10 -6.71
N ALA A 182 -3.97 -4.36 -5.88
CA ALA A 182 -4.42 -4.84 -4.58
C ALA A 182 -5.39 -6.02 -4.73
N GLY A 183 -6.38 -5.91 -5.64
CA GLY A 183 -7.35 -6.97 -5.91
C GLY A 183 -6.68 -8.25 -6.39
N PHE A 184 -5.74 -8.17 -7.34
CA PHE A 184 -4.99 -9.32 -7.81
C PHE A 184 -4.22 -10.00 -6.68
N GLY A 185 -3.42 -9.26 -5.92
CA GLY A 185 -2.66 -9.81 -4.81
C GLY A 185 -3.56 -10.50 -3.77
N ILE A 186 -4.67 -9.86 -3.39
CA ILE A 186 -5.58 -10.39 -2.37
C ILE A 186 -6.34 -11.62 -2.87
N TRP A 187 -7.04 -11.48 -4.00
CA TRP A 187 -8.02 -12.47 -4.44
C TRP A 187 -7.41 -13.62 -5.24
N VAL A 188 -6.27 -13.40 -5.92
CA VAL A 188 -5.61 -14.44 -6.73
C VAL A 188 -4.47 -15.10 -5.97
N VAL A 189 -3.73 -14.36 -5.16
CA VAL A 189 -2.55 -14.90 -4.46
C VAL A 189 -2.87 -15.21 -2.99
N ARG A 190 -3.18 -14.18 -2.18
CA ARG A 190 -3.28 -14.33 -0.72
C ARG A 190 -4.37 -15.30 -0.28
N ILE A 191 -5.61 -15.03 -0.64
CA ILE A 191 -6.76 -15.80 -0.13
C ILE A 191 -6.72 -17.26 -0.62
N PRO A 192 -6.55 -17.56 -1.93
CA PRO A 192 -6.54 -18.94 -2.39
C PRO A 192 -5.39 -19.77 -1.80
N LEU A 193 -4.18 -19.19 -1.75
CA LEU A 193 -3.04 -19.90 -1.19
C LEU A 193 -3.18 -20.11 0.32
N CYS A 194 -3.70 -19.12 1.08
CA CYS A 194 -3.95 -19.29 2.50
C CYS A 194 -5.01 -20.39 2.75
N LEU A 195 -6.07 -20.47 1.94
CA LEU A 195 -7.07 -21.54 2.05
C LEU A 195 -6.48 -22.91 1.75
N ILE A 196 -5.66 -23.02 0.69
CA ILE A 196 -4.98 -24.28 0.34
C ILE A 196 -4.04 -24.71 1.47
N VAL A 197 -3.22 -23.81 1.98
CA VAL A 197 -2.26 -24.11 3.07
C VAL A 197 -2.97 -24.52 4.35
N ALA A 198 -4.04 -23.80 4.74
CA ALA A 198 -4.72 -24.02 6.01
C ALA A 198 -5.64 -25.25 6.00
N PHE A 199 -6.47 -25.40 4.95
CA PHE A 199 -7.56 -26.38 4.97
C PHE A 199 -7.26 -27.62 4.12
N LEU A 200 -6.59 -27.46 2.98
CA LEU A 200 -6.29 -28.59 2.10
C LEU A 200 -5.03 -29.33 2.53
N LEU A 201 -3.95 -28.59 2.77
CA LEU A 201 -2.65 -29.17 3.11
C LEU A 201 -2.39 -29.27 4.63
N LYS A 202 -3.16 -28.54 5.44
CA LYS A 202 -3.05 -28.48 6.92
C LYS A 202 -1.61 -28.25 7.39
N LEU A 203 -0.92 -27.34 6.74
CA LEU A 203 0.47 -27.02 6.99
C LEU A 203 0.62 -26.04 8.17
N PRO A 204 1.82 -25.92 8.79
CA PRO A 204 2.02 -25.03 9.92
C PRO A 204 1.79 -23.55 9.56
N ILE A 205 1.41 -22.76 10.56
CA ILE A 205 1.07 -21.34 10.42
C ILE A 205 2.18 -20.50 9.77
N THR A 206 3.43 -20.90 9.93
CA THR A 206 4.60 -20.24 9.32
C THR A 206 4.46 -20.10 7.81
N LEU A 207 3.82 -21.08 7.14
CA LEU A 207 3.56 -21.00 5.70
C LEU A 207 2.50 -19.97 5.34
N ILE A 208 1.56 -19.66 6.24
CA ILE A 208 0.64 -18.54 6.05
C ILE A 208 1.41 -17.21 5.99
N TRP A 209 2.44 -17.04 6.83
CA TRP A 209 3.31 -15.86 6.78
C TRP A 209 4.06 -15.75 5.46
N ILE A 210 4.55 -16.87 4.94
CA ILE A 210 5.21 -16.92 3.63
C ILE A 210 4.22 -16.59 2.50
N VAL A 211 2.98 -17.05 2.55
CA VAL A 211 1.95 -16.69 1.56
C VAL A 211 1.67 -15.18 1.58
N ILE A 212 1.58 -14.57 2.76
CA ILE A 212 1.40 -13.12 2.88
C ILE A 212 2.60 -12.39 2.27
N ALA A 213 3.81 -12.90 2.50
CA ALA A 213 5.03 -12.37 1.90
C ALA A 213 5.03 -12.47 0.37
N LEU A 214 4.62 -13.61 -0.19
CA LEU A 214 4.49 -13.83 -1.64
C LEU A 214 3.47 -12.88 -2.28
N ASP A 215 2.34 -12.63 -1.60
CA ASP A 215 1.37 -11.64 -2.06
C ASP A 215 2.00 -10.24 -2.16
N GLN A 216 2.73 -9.78 -1.17
CA GLN A 216 3.40 -8.49 -1.19
C GLN A 216 4.46 -8.39 -2.32
N LEU A 217 5.23 -9.46 -2.53
CA LEU A 217 6.18 -9.54 -3.64
C LEU A 217 5.49 -9.50 -4.99
N SER A 218 4.37 -10.21 -5.16
CA SER A 218 3.60 -10.21 -6.40
C SER A 218 3.05 -8.82 -6.74
N ARG A 219 2.56 -8.09 -5.74
CA ARG A 219 2.10 -6.70 -5.91
C ARG A 219 3.23 -5.76 -6.25
N PHE A 220 4.39 -5.91 -5.60
CA PHE A 220 5.56 -5.13 -5.95
C PHE A 220 5.98 -5.36 -7.40
N GLY A 221 6.10 -6.62 -7.82
CA GLY A 221 6.44 -6.98 -9.21
C GLY A 221 5.45 -6.39 -10.21
N LEU A 222 4.13 -6.53 -9.92
CA LEU A 222 3.08 -5.98 -10.77
C LEU A 222 3.11 -4.44 -10.82
N SER A 223 3.34 -3.78 -9.70
CA SER A 223 3.48 -2.32 -9.63
C SER A 223 4.67 -1.81 -10.45
N VAL A 224 5.82 -2.50 -10.42
CA VAL A 224 7.00 -2.16 -11.22
C VAL A 224 6.73 -2.34 -12.72
N ILE A 225 6.09 -3.43 -13.10
CA ILE A 225 5.75 -3.73 -14.51
C ILE A 225 4.80 -2.65 -15.05
N LEU A 226 3.75 -2.35 -14.32
CA LEU A 226 2.74 -1.36 -14.73
C LEU A 226 3.33 0.07 -14.76
N TYR A 227 4.19 0.42 -13.79
CA TYR A 227 4.90 1.68 -13.82
C TYR A 227 5.78 1.84 -15.06
N ARG A 228 6.52 0.79 -15.43
CA ARG A 228 7.35 0.80 -16.66
C ARG A 228 6.51 0.94 -17.93
N ARG A 229 5.33 0.33 -17.96
CA ARG A 229 4.41 0.42 -19.09
C ARG A 229 3.82 1.82 -19.23
N PHE A 230 3.19 2.32 -18.17
CA PHE A 230 2.55 3.64 -18.18
C PHE A 230 3.55 4.79 -18.21
N GLY A 231 4.74 4.61 -17.64
CA GLY A 231 5.81 5.59 -17.74
C GLY A 231 6.21 5.85 -19.20
N LYS A 232 6.27 4.82 -20.04
CA LYS A 232 6.52 5.00 -21.48
C LYS A 232 5.43 5.83 -22.15
N GLU A 233 4.16 5.57 -21.86
CA GLU A 233 3.03 6.34 -22.42
C GLU A 233 3.10 7.83 -22.06
N VAL A 234 3.50 8.14 -20.82
CA VAL A 234 3.69 9.54 -20.38
C VAL A 234 4.92 10.19 -21.02
N TYR A 235 6.00 9.42 -21.17
CA TYR A 235 7.26 9.91 -21.76
C TYR A 235 7.19 10.06 -23.29
N ASP A 236 6.39 9.24 -23.98
CA ASP A 236 6.20 9.33 -25.43
C ASP A 236 5.16 10.40 -25.83
N GLY A 237 4.64 11.16 -24.86
CA GLY A 237 3.69 12.25 -25.13
C GLY A 237 2.30 11.79 -25.57
N SER A 238 2.01 10.49 -25.57
CA SER A 238 0.72 9.94 -26.01
C SER A 238 -0.40 10.10 -24.97
N ALA A 239 -0.06 10.47 -23.72
CA ALA A 239 -0.99 10.64 -22.60
C ALA A 239 -1.18 12.11 -22.17
N LEU A 240 -0.59 13.09 -22.90
CA LEU A 240 -0.70 14.54 -22.65
C LEU A 240 -1.47 15.23 -23.76
#